data_9a0e193966969cceb5b0095825e971ff
#
_entry.id   9a0e193966969cceb5b0095825e971ff
#
_cell.length_a   1.000
_cell.length_b   1.000
_cell.length_c   1.000
_cell.angle_alpha   90.00
_cell.angle_beta   90.00
_cell.angle_gamma   90.00
#
_symmetry.space_group_name_H-M   'P 1'
#
loop_
_entity.id
_entity.type
_entity.pdbx_description
1 polymer ?
#
loop_
_entity_poly.entity_id
_entity_poly.type
_entity_poly.pdbx_seq_one_letter_code
_entity_poly.pdbx_strand_id
1 'polypeptide(L)'
;MKHRSSIVADQFSFSVVLEPQEGGGYSVSVPALPEVVTEGDTEQEALANAKEAIRAILAYRRDHGLAIPADAHPEIRSVTVAA
;
A
#
# COMPACT_ATOMS: atom_id res chain seq x y z
N MET A 1 27.26 -22.63 6.79
CA MET A 1 26.95 -22.03 6.61
C MET A 1 26.09 -21.34 6.63
N LYS A 2 26.29 -20.93 6.62
CA LYS A 2 25.75 -20.28 6.53
C LYS A 2 24.99 -19.36 6.43
N HIS A 3 24.83 -19.11 6.34
CA HIS A 3 24.31 -18.42 6.07
C HIS A 3 23.55 -17.64 5.88
N ARG A 4 23.09 -17.54 5.72
CA ARG A 4 22.56 -16.93 5.35
C ARG A 4 21.69 -16.37 5.09
N SER A 5 21.63 -16.61 4.75
CA SER A 5 20.65 -16.05 4.33
C SER A 5 19.70 -15.16 5.00
N SER A 6 19.47 -14.97 5.67
CA SER A 6 18.74 -14.22 6.44
C SER A 6 18.31 -12.86 6.07
N ILE A 7 18.79 -12.39 5.26
CA ILE A 7 18.74 -11.03 5.03
C ILE A 7 17.48 -10.54 4.42
N VAL A 8 16.80 -11.40 3.77
CA VAL A 8 15.61 -11.05 3.09
C VAL A 8 14.44 -10.82 4.00
N ALA A 9 14.68 -10.94 5.27
CA ALA A 9 13.62 -10.83 6.24
C ALA A 9 12.95 -9.46 6.29
N ASP A 10 13.51 -8.46 5.65
CA ASP A 10 12.96 -7.13 5.71
C ASP A 10 11.97 -6.81 4.61
N GLN A 11 11.53 -7.79 3.88
CA GLN A 11 10.54 -7.55 2.84
C GLN A 11 9.13 -7.57 3.41
N PHE A 12 8.34 -6.63 2.94
CA PHE A 12 6.94 -6.51 3.33
C PHE A 12 6.08 -6.44 2.08
N SER A 13 4.87 -6.97 2.17
CA SER A 13 3.89 -6.87 1.12
C SER A 13 2.63 -6.26 1.69
N PHE A 14 2.06 -5.31 0.97
CA PHE A 14 0.82 -4.68 1.38
C PHE A 14 -0.15 -4.67 0.21
N SER A 15 -1.40 -4.95 0.53
CA SER A 15 -2.48 -4.84 -0.44
C SER A 15 -2.77 -3.37 -0.69
N VAL A 16 -3.02 -3.02 -1.93
CA VAL A 16 -3.37 -1.66 -2.30
C VAL A 16 -4.69 -1.68 -3.04
N VAL A 17 -5.41 -0.58 -2.97
CA VAL A 17 -6.68 -0.40 -3.68
C VAL A 17 -6.46 0.66 -4.74
N LEU A 18 -6.67 0.27 -6.00
CA LEU A 18 -6.61 1.20 -7.12
C LEU A 18 -8.00 1.60 -7.52
N GLU A 19 -8.21 2.90 -7.68
CA GLU A 19 -9.48 3.43 -8.13
C GLU A 19 -9.28 4.29 -9.36
N PRO A 20 -9.83 3.88 -10.51
CA PRO A 20 -9.77 4.74 -11.69
C PRO A 20 -10.50 6.05 -11.41
N GLN A 21 -9.92 7.13 -11.87
CA GLN A 21 -10.49 8.45 -11.65
C GLN A 21 -11.19 8.93 -12.89
N GLU A 22 -12.27 9.64 -12.69
CA GLU A 22 -12.96 10.31 -13.77
C GLU A 22 -12.02 11.35 -14.36
N GLY A 23 -11.88 11.36 -15.66
CA GLY A 23 -10.92 12.25 -16.30
C GLY A 23 -9.55 11.64 -16.49
N GLY A 24 -9.34 10.44 -16.01
CA GLY A 24 -8.09 9.70 -16.20
C GLY A 24 -7.29 9.57 -14.92
N GLY A 25 -6.36 8.62 -14.96
CA GLY A 25 -5.51 8.38 -13.81
C GLY A 25 -6.12 7.45 -12.79
N TYR A 26 -5.34 7.19 -11.74
CA TYR A 26 -5.72 6.27 -10.67
C TYR A 26 -5.34 6.86 -9.34
N SER A 27 -6.18 6.65 -8.33
CA SER A 27 -5.76 6.88 -6.97
C SER A 27 -5.46 5.54 -6.32
N VAL A 28 -4.58 5.56 -5.33
CA VAL A 28 -4.16 4.35 -4.63
C VAL A 28 -4.24 4.61 -3.14
N SER A 29 -4.86 3.69 -2.43
CA SER A 29 -4.84 3.71 -0.98
C SER A 29 -4.30 2.37 -0.48
N VAL A 30 -3.80 2.37 0.74
CA VAL A 30 -3.22 1.18 1.35
C VAL A 30 -3.97 0.92 2.64
N PRO A 31 -4.88 -0.07 2.66
CA PRO A 31 -5.72 -0.29 3.84
C PRO A 31 -4.96 -0.47 5.15
N ALA A 32 -3.83 -1.16 5.12
CA ALA A 32 -3.03 -1.38 6.34
C ALA A 32 -2.28 -0.13 6.78
N LEU A 33 -2.12 0.85 5.88
CA LEU A 33 -1.37 2.08 6.12
C LEU A 33 -2.23 3.25 5.65
N PRO A 34 -3.26 3.63 6.41
CA PRO A 34 -4.24 4.63 5.96
C PRO A 34 -3.65 6.01 5.68
N GLU A 35 -2.47 6.28 6.20
CA GLU A 35 -1.81 7.54 5.90
C GLU A 35 -1.23 7.58 4.47
N VAL A 36 -1.18 6.44 3.79
CA VAL A 36 -0.66 6.38 2.42
C VAL A 36 -1.80 6.49 1.43
N VAL A 37 -1.88 7.64 0.77
CA VAL A 37 -2.81 7.87 -0.33
C VAL A 37 -2.02 8.59 -1.41
N THR A 38 -2.04 8.04 -2.62
CA THR A 38 -1.29 8.61 -3.72
C THR A 38 -2.05 8.41 -5.02
N GLU A 39 -1.46 8.82 -6.12
CA GLU A 39 -2.09 8.75 -7.42
C GLU A 39 -1.05 8.66 -8.52
N GLY A 40 -1.50 8.40 -9.73
CA GLY A 40 -0.66 8.38 -10.91
C GLY A 40 -1.52 8.43 -12.16
N ASP A 41 -0.95 8.84 -13.28
CA ASP A 41 -1.67 8.95 -14.53
C ASP A 41 -1.97 7.59 -15.15
N THR A 42 -1.16 6.60 -14.83
CA THR A 42 -1.36 5.23 -15.27
C THR A 42 -1.33 4.33 -14.07
N GLU A 43 -1.82 3.11 -14.22
CA GLU A 43 -1.77 2.13 -13.14
C GLU A 43 -0.33 1.88 -12.71
N GLN A 44 0.58 1.73 -13.67
CA GLN A 44 1.98 1.49 -13.37
C GLN A 44 2.59 2.62 -12.56
N GLU A 45 2.30 3.86 -12.95
CA GLU A 45 2.81 5.02 -12.24
C GLU A 45 2.22 5.10 -10.83
N ALA A 46 0.92 4.87 -10.71
CA ALA A 46 0.26 4.92 -9.42
C ALA A 46 0.86 3.89 -8.45
N LEU A 47 1.13 2.68 -8.95
CA LEU A 47 1.73 1.64 -8.12
C LEU A 47 3.16 1.97 -7.74
N ALA A 48 3.92 2.57 -8.64
CA ALA A 48 5.28 2.99 -8.33
C ALA A 48 5.28 4.09 -7.25
N ASN A 49 4.37 5.03 -7.36
CA ASN A 49 4.23 6.08 -6.36
C ASN A 49 3.80 5.51 -5.02
N ALA A 50 2.91 4.52 -5.02
CA ALA A 50 2.50 3.86 -3.79
C ALA A 50 3.68 3.16 -3.12
N LYS A 51 4.51 2.51 -3.90
CA LYS A 51 5.69 1.82 -3.38
C LYS A 51 6.63 2.79 -2.66
N GLU A 52 6.86 3.94 -3.26
CA GLU A 52 7.72 4.96 -2.65
C GLU A 52 7.09 5.51 -1.36
N ALA A 53 5.79 5.75 -1.38
CA ALA A 53 5.09 6.26 -0.21
C ALA A 53 5.13 5.23 0.93
N ILE A 54 4.94 3.96 0.62
CA ILE A 54 5.02 2.89 1.62
C ILE A 54 6.41 2.84 2.21
N ARG A 55 7.45 2.89 1.37
CA ARG A 55 8.83 2.89 1.87
C ARG A 55 9.08 4.01 2.86
N ALA A 56 8.61 5.20 2.54
CA ALA A 56 8.80 6.35 3.40
C ALA A 56 8.11 6.16 4.75
N ILE A 57 6.89 5.63 4.73
CA ILE A 57 6.14 5.41 5.95
C ILE A 57 6.78 4.30 6.81
N LEU A 58 7.26 3.24 6.19
CA LEU A 58 7.92 2.18 6.94
C LEU A 58 9.22 2.67 7.56
N ALA A 59 9.97 3.49 6.85
CA ALA A 59 11.19 4.08 7.38
C ALA A 59 10.87 5.00 8.57
N TYR A 60 9.84 5.80 8.45
CA TYR A 60 9.41 6.68 9.53
C TYR A 60 9.03 5.87 10.77
N ARG A 61 8.23 4.82 10.59
CA ARG A 61 7.81 3.98 11.71
C ARG A 61 9.01 3.31 12.38
N ARG A 62 9.93 2.80 11.57
CA ARG A 62 11.13 2.17 12.12
C ARG A 62 11.96 3.16 12.94
N ASP A 63 12.16 4.35 12.39
CA ASP A 63 12.99 5.35 13.04
C ASP A 63 12.39 5.86 14.34
N HIS A 64 11.07 5.78 14.48
CA HIS A 64 10.37 6.24 15.67
C HIS A 64 9.94 5.10 16.59
N GLY A 65 10.40 3.88 16.30
CA GLY A 65 10.06 2.73 17.13
C GLY A 65 8.61 2.35 17.08
N LEU A 66 7.91 2.70 15.99
CA LEU A 66 6.51 2.37 15.82
C LEU A 66 6.36 1.02 15.13
N ALA A 67 5.31 0.30 15.48
CA ALA A 67 5.07 -1.01 14.90
C ALA A 67 4.74 -0.90 13.43
N ILE A 68 5.19 -1.87 12.64
CA ILE A 68 4.79 -2.01 11.25
C ILE A 68 3.58 -2.96 11.25
N PRO A 69 2.42 -2.51 10.76
CA PRO A 69 1.22 -3.33 10.82
C PRO A 69 1.29 -4.50 9.84
N ALA A 70 0.52 -5.53 10.14
CA ALA A 70 0.32 -6.60 9.20
C ALA A 70 -0.55 -6.10 8.06
N ASP A 71 -0.47 -6.77 6.92
CA ASP A 71 -1.31 -6.41 5.78
C ASP A 71 -2.79 -6.63 6.10
N ALA A 72 -3.63 -5.84 5.46
CA ALA A 72 -5.06 -5.97 5.57
C ALA A 72 -5.60 -6.62 4.30
N HIS A 73 -6.74 -7.30 4.43
CA HIS A 73 -7.35 -7.99 3.30
C HIS A 73 -8.78 -7.49 3.14
N PRO A 74 -8.96 -6.28 2.58
CA PRO A 74 -10.29 -5.70 2.44
C PRO A 74 -11.14 -6.52 1.49
N GLU A 75 -12.44 -6.52 1.73
CA GLU A 75 -13.38 -7.18 0.86
C GLU A 75 -14.30 -6.12 0.27
N ILE A 76 -14.67 -6.33 -0.98
CA ILE A 76 -15.56 -5.42 -1.68
C ILE A 76 -16.92 -6.10 -1.79
N ARG A 77 -17.96 -5.38 -1.40
CA ARG A 77 -19.32 -5.87 -1.44
C ARG A 77 -20.21 -4.83 -2.09
N SER A 78 -21.28 -5.31 -2.70
CA SER A 78 -22.29 -4.42 -3.26
C SER A 78 -23.54 -4.49 -2.40
N VAL A 79 -24.14 -3.34 -2.18
CA VAL A 79 -25.41 -3.25 -1.46
C VAL A 79 -26.38 -2.55 -2.38
N THR A 80 -27.55 -3.15 -2.58
CA THR A 80 -28.58 -2.59 -3.44
C THR A 80 -29.62 -1.93 -2.54
N VAL A 81 -29.94 -0.70 -2.88
CA VAL A 81 -30.98 0.03 -2.16
C VAL A 81 -32.01 0.53 -3.14
N ALA A 82 -33.24 0.58 -2.70
CA ALA A 82 -34.32 1.18 -3.46
C ALA A 82 -34.38 2.66 -3.10
N ALA A 83 -34.48 3.51 -4.12
CA ALA A 83 -34.51 4.96 -3.89
C ALA A 83 -35.88 5.51 -4.18
#